data_7a28acb961749c4452f4570d03e21437
#
_entry.id   7a28acb961749c4452f4570d03e21437
#
_cell.length_a   1.000
_cell.length_b   1.000
_cell.length_c   1.000
_cell.angle_alpha   90.00
_cell.angle_beta   90.00
_cell.angle_gamma   90.00
#
_symmetry.space_group_name_H-M   'P 1'
#
loop_
_entity.id
_entity.type
_entity.pdbx_description
1 polymer ?
#
loop_
_entity_poly.entity_id
_entity_poly.type
_entity_poly.pdbx_seq_one_letter_code
_entity_poly.pdbx_strand_id
1 'polypeptide(L)'
;MASIERTSYLAQLIQWRDKHVIKIITGIRRCGKSTLMMQFQQLLRDEKVSEKQIISVNLEDLAFENLKDYRELYRYITARMVSGKMNYIFLDEIQSVEMFQKAIDSLFLKENVDIYLTGSNAYLLSGEISTLLSGRYIEIEVLPFSMKEFKATTDAQGEQLYRNYIGSSSFPYTINLSSGTDLRQYLQGIYSTVILKDIIQRSRMQDSDVLERVIRYLADNIGNVTSLKSIADTLTSNGRKSNPHTIENCVNGLLDSYMFYTASRYDVHGKEHLRVGNKYYLVDIGLRNLLLGIRPNDFGHILENIVYLELRRRGNQVFVGKVGKQEVDFVCLNGEDTAYYQVALSTREESTLQRELSPLEAIKDHYPKYLLTLDADPVSSHNGIKKQNVIDWLLQ
;
A
#
# COMPACT_ATOMS: atom_id res chain seq x y z
N MET A 1 12.39 -16.57 -13.81
CA MET A 1 11.81 -16.31 -12.47
C MET A 1 10.32 -16.51 -12.56
N ALA A 2 9.71 -17.23 -11.63
CA ALA A 2 8.25 -17.34 -11.58
C ALA A 2 7.66 -15.94 -11.34
N SER A 3 6.82 -15.49 -12.24
CA SER A 3 6.11 -14.21 -12.10
C SER A 3 4.66 -14.53 -11.73
N ILE A 4 4.19 -14.00 -10.63
CA ILE A 4 2.79 -14.11 -10.22
C ILE A 4 2.01 -13.02 -10.95
N GLU A 5 0.92 -13.40 -11.59
CA GLU A 5 0.04 -12.46 -12.25
C GLU A 5 -0.72 -11.60 -11.22
N ARG A 6 -0.66 -10.29 -11.41
CA ARG A 6 -1.31 -9.31 -10.53
C ARG A 6 -2.72 -8.98 -11.05
N THR A 7 -3.59 -9.99 -11.09
CA THR A 7 -4.89 -9.96 -11.80
C THR A 7 -5.76 -8.75 -11.44
N SER A 8 -5.86 -8.37 -10.16
CA SER A 8 -6.67 -7.23 -9.72
C SER A 8 -6.13 -5.89 -10.22
N TYR A 9 -4.80 -5.73 -10.26
CA TYR A 9 -4.17 -4.52 -10.78
C TYR A 9 -4.19 -4.48 -12.31
N LEU A 10 -4.02 -5.62 -12.97
CA LEU A 10 -4.19 -5.72 -14.42
C LEU A 10 -5.61 -5.36 -14.84
N ALA A 11 -6.62 -5.82 -14.11
CA ALA A 11 -8.02 -5.44 -14.35
C ALA A 11 -8.22 -3.92 -14.25
N GLN A 12 -7.59 -3.25 -13.27
CA GLN A 12 -7.64 -1.79 -13.16
C GLN A 12 -6.95 -1.10 -14.35
N LEU A 13 -5.78 -1.59 -14.79
CA LEU A 13 -5.09 -1.04 -15.96
C LEU A 13 -5.92 -1.22 -17.24
N ILE A 14 -6.57 -2.39 -17.43
CA ILE A 14 -7.48 -2.66 -18.55
C ILE A 14 -8.68 -1.71 -18.49
N GLN A 15 -9.29 -1.52 -17.32
CA GLN A 15 -10.42 -0.61 -17.14
C GLN A 15 -10.11 0.83 -17.59
N TRP A 16 -8.87 1.28 -17.36
CA TRP A 16 -8.43 2.63 -17.68
C TRP A 16 -7.70 2.76 -19.01
N ARG A 17 -7.47 1.65 -19.72
CA ARG A 17 -6.84 1.64 -21.04
C ARG A 17 -7.62 2.48 -22.05
N ASP A 18 -6.90 3.14 -22.93
CA ASP A 18 -7.40 3.99 -24.03
C ASP A 18 -8.29 5.17 -23.53
N LYS A 19 -8.36 5.40 -22.21
CA LYS A 19 -9.00 6.59 -21.66
C LYS A 19 -7.98 7.72 -21.56
N HIS A 20 -8.37 8.93 -21.95
CA HIS A 20 -7.53 10.12 -21.91
C HIS A 20 -7.31 10.61 -20.48
N VAL A 21 -6.56 9.83 -19.73
CA VAL A 21 -6.15 10.06 -18.35
C VAL A 21 -4.80 9.38 -18.10
N ILE A 22 -3.90 10.01 -17.36
CA ILE A 22 -2.58 9.46 -17.03
C ILE A 22 -2.77 8.41 -15.93
N LYS A 23 -2.16 7.22 -16.08
CA LYS A 23 -2.16 6.15 -15.07
C LYS A 23 -0.85 6.23 -14.29
N ILE A 24 -0.93 6.57 -13.02
CA ILE A 24 0.23 6.65 -12.13
C ILE A 24 0.19 5.43 -11.20
N ILE A 25 1.18 4.57 -11.35
CA ILE A 25 1.34 3.34 -10.57
C ILE A 25 2.31 3.65 -9.43
N THR A 26 1.80 3.68 -8.21
CA THR A 26 2.55 4.01 -7.00
C THR A 26 2.74 2.79 -6.09
N GLY A 27 3.47 2.97 -5.01
CA GLY A 27 3.68 1.95 -3.98
C GLY A 27 5.15 1.79 -3.60
N ILE A 28 5.40 1.10 -2.50
CA ILE A 28 6.73 0.91 -1.94
C ILE A 28 7.71 0.34 -2.96
N ARG A 29 8.99 0.68 -2.86
CA ARG A 29 10.03 0.03 -3.68
C ARG A 29 9.98 -1.49 -3.54
N ARG A 30 10.23 -2.22 -4.64
CA ARG A 30 10.22 -3.70 -4.71
C ARG A 30 8.85 -4.37 -4.56
N CYS A 31 7.72 -3.63 -4.54
CA CYS A 31 6.37 -4.23 -4.51
C CYS A 31 5.90 -4.80 -5.86
N GLY A 32 6.66 -4.60 -6.95
CA GLY A 32 6.39 -5.20 -8.25
C GLY A 32 5.75 -4.27 -9.30
N LYS A 33 5.87 -2.94 -9.17
CA LYS A 33 5.34 -1.95 -10.14
C LYS A 33 5.85 -2.18 -11.57
N SER A 34 7.18 -2.27 -11.72
CA SER A 34 7.81 -2.51 -13.04
C SER A 34 7.38 -3.85 -13.64
N THR A 35 7.22 -4.89 -12.80
CA THR A 35 6.72 -6.21 -13.24
C THR A 35 5.27 -6.11 -13.70
N LEU A 36 4.42 -5.37 -12.99
CA LEU A 36 3.03 -5.12 -13.39
C LEU A 36 2.97 -4.41 -14.74
N MET A 37 3.81 -3.38 -14.96
CA MET A 37 3.91 -2.71 -16.26
C MET A 37 4.33 -3.67 -17.38
N MET A 38 5.30 -4.55 -17.13
CA MET A 38 5.71 -5.57 -18.10
C MET A 38 4.59 -6.57 -18.40
N GLN A 39 3.84 -7.01 -17.39
CA GLN A 39 2.67 -7.90 -17.56
C GLN A 39 1.61 -7.21 -18.43
N PHE A 40 1.34 -5.93 -18.20
CA PHE A 40 0.38 -5.19 -18.99
C PHE A 40 0.86 -4.94 -20.44
N GLN A 41 2.14 -4.65 -20.65
CA GLN A 41 2.73 -4.57 -21.99
C GLN A 41 2.62 -5.91 -22.73
N GLN A 42 2.82 -7.04 -22.04
CA GLN A 42 2.64 -8.36 -22.62
C GLN A 42 1.18 -8.61 -23.04
N LEU A 43 0.22 -8.22 -22.20
CA LEU A 43 -1.20 -8.28 -22.54
C LEU A 43 -1.52 -7.47 -23.83
N LEU A 44 -0.96 -6.27 -23.96
CA LEU A 44 -1.13 -5.46 -25.18
C LEU A 44 -0.58 -6.18 -26.43
N ARG A 45 0.58 -6.86 -26.32
CA ARG A 45 1.16 -7.66 -27.43
C ARG A 45 0.28 -8.85 -27.78
N ASP A 46 -0.25 -9.55 -26.79
CA ASP A 46 -1.14 -10.70 -26.98
C ASP A 46 -2.44 -10.29 -27.67
N GLU A 47 -2.89 -9.06 -27.44
CA GLU A 47 -4.01 -8.42 -28.13
C GLU A 47 -3.63 -7.77 -29.48
N LYS A 48 -2.43 -8.09 -30.01
CA LYS A 48 -1.92 -7.67 -31.32
C LYS A 48 -1.65 -6.16 -31.47
N VAL A 49 -1.42 -5.45 -30.36
CA VAL A 49 -0.84 -4.11 -30.41
C VAL A 49 0.59 -4.22 -30.96
N SER A 50 0.91 -3.43 -31.98
CA SER A 50 2.24 -3.47 -32.58
C SER A 50 3.32 -3.02 -31.59
N GLU A 51 4.47 -3.69 -31.58
CA GLU A 51 5.62 -3.30 -30.75
C GLU A 51 6.03 -1.84 -30.95
N LYS A 52 5.87 -1.31 -32.16
CA LYS A 52 6.17 0.11 -32.49
C LYS A 52 5.24 1.10 -31.74
N GLN A 53 4.07 0.65 -31.29
CA GLN A 53 3.13 1.47 -30.51
C GLN A 53 3.42 1.44 -29.00
N ILE A 54 4.32 0.56 -28.55
CA ILE A 54 4.70 0.41 -27.13
C ILE A 54 6.05 1.08 -26.93
N ILE A 55 6.04 2.24 -26.27
CA ILE A 55 7.26 3.01 -25.94
C ILE A 55 7.52 2.83 -24.46
N SER A 56 8.54 2.06 -24.11
CA SER A 56 8.89 1.74 -22.72
C SER A 56 10.29 2.23 -22.38
N VAL A 57 10.41 2.98 -21.28
CA VAL A 57 11.68 3.55 -20.79
C VAL A 57 11.77 3.26 -19.27
N ASN A 58 12.85 2.61 -18.87
CA ASN A 58 13.22 2.49 -17.45
C ASN A 58 14.29 3.53 -17.14
N LEU A 59 13.94 4.54 -16.36
CA LEU A 59 14.81 5.68 -16.05
C LEU A 59 15.89 5.40 -14.97
N GLU A 60 15.90 4.19 -14.41
CA GLU A 60 17.03 3.68 -13.61
C GLU A 60 18.11 3.01 -14.50
N ASP A 61 17.82 2.70 -15.76
CA ASP A 61 18.79 2.09 -16.67
C ASP A 61 19.72 3.16 -17.26
N LEU A 62 21.03 2.90 -17.18
CA LEU A 62 22.08 3.77 -17.74
C LEU A 62 21.94 4.00 -19.25
N ALA A 63 21.30 3.06 -19.99
CA ALA A 63 21.00 3.23 -21.41
C ALA A 63 20.12 4.45 -21.70
N PHE A 64 19.39 4.95 -20.68
CA PHE A 64 18.50 6.10 -20.76
C PHE A 64 18.98 7.29 -19.92
N GLU A 65 20.24 7.33 -19.51
CA GLU A 65 20.81 8.39 -18.66
C GLU A 65 20.61 9.80 -19.24
N ASN A 66 20.71 9.92 -20.58
CA ASN A 66 20.47 11.18 -21.30
C ASN A 66 19.01 11.64 -21.28
N LEU A 67 18.05 10.77 -20.94
CA LEU A 67 16.62 11.09 -20.88
C LEU A 67 16.20 11.66 -19.51
N LYS A 68 17.11 11.90 -18.58
CA LYS A 68 16.85 12.57 -17.32
C LYS A 68 16.55 14.06 -17.47
N ASP A 69 16.83 14.65 -18.62
CA ASP A 69 16.29 15.97 -19.03
C ASP A 69 14.89 15.78 -19.65
N TYR A 70 13.90 16.55 -19.20
CA TYR A 70 12.51 16.40 -19.67
C TYR A 70 12.34 16.70 -21.17
N ARG A 71 13.20 17.56 -21.75
CA ARG A 71 13.15 17.90 -23.20
C ARG A 71 13.66 16.72 -24.04
N GLU A 72 14.75 16.08 -23.58
CA GLU A 72 15.28 14.89 -24.25
C GLU A 72 14.31 13.71 -24.15
N LEU A 73 13.68 13.52 -22.98
CA LEU A 73 12.63 12.53 -22.82
C LEU A 73 11.46 12.78 -23.80
N TYR A 74 10.99 14.01 -23.88
CA TYR A 74 9.90 14.39 -24.80
C TYR A 74 10.28 14.13 -26.27
N ARG A 75 11.49 14.54 -26.70
CA ARG A 75 12.00 14.31 -28.07
C ARG A 75 12.12 12.82 -28.37
N TYR A 76 12.65 12.05 -27.42
CA TYR A 76 12.82 10.60 -27.56
C TYR A 76 11.48 9.90 -27.79
N ILE A 77 10.47 10.24 -27.01
CA ILE A 77 9.13 9.65 -27.12
C ILE A 77 8.48 10.07 -28.43
N THR A 78 8.43 11.36 -28.73
CA THR A 78 7.75 11.89 -29.92
C THR A 78 8.36 11.38 -31.22
N ALA A 79 9.67 11.16 -31.28
CA ALA A 79 10.35 10.58 -32.45
C ALA A 79 9.98 9.10 -32.70
N ARG A 80 9.44 8.41 -31.72
CA ARG A 80 9.04 6.98 -31.79
C ARG A 80 7.55 6.76 -31.95
N MET A 81 6.76 7.81 -31.86
CA MET A 81 5.30 7.70 -31.98
C MET A 81 4.88 7.30 -33.36
N VAL A 82 3.94 6.39 -33.47
CA VAL A 82 3.30 5.96 -34.72
C VAL A 82 2.12 6.88 -35.02
N SER A 83 2.19 7.58 -36.17
CA SER A 83 1.12 8.47 -36.59
C SER A 83 -0.20 7.72 -36.86
N GLY A 84 -1.32 8.30 -36.43
CA GLY A 84 -2.67 7.75 -36.65
C GLY A 84 -3.00 6.48 -35.87
N LYS A 85 -2.16 6.09 -34.89
CA LYS A 85 -2.43 4.95 -34.00
C LYS A 85 -2.26 5.37 -32.54
N MET A 86 -2.92 4.67 -31.61
CA MET A 86 -2.69 4.81 -30.18
C MET A 86 -1.25 4.41 -29.85
N ASN A 87 -0.56 5.23 -29.06
CA ASN A 87 0.80 4.98 -28.56
C ASN A 87 0.73 4.79 -27.04
N TYR A 88 1.20 3.65 -26.56
CA TYR A 88 1.25 3.30 -25.16
C TYR A 88 2.63 3.65 -24.62
N ILE A 89 2.68 4.63 -23.72
CA ILE A 89 3.93 5.21 -23.18
C ILE A 89 4.11 4.73 -21.75
N PHE A 90 5.16 3.97 -21.49
CA PHE A 90 5.50 3.41 -20.18
C PHE A 90 6.81 4.04 -19.69
N LEU A 91 6.73 4.78 -18.59
CA LEU A 91 7.88 5.45 -17.98
C LEU A 91 8.05 4.96 -16.55
N ASP A 92 9.06 4.12 -16.34
CA ASP A 92 9.36 3.52 -15.03
C ASP A 92 10.29 4.43 -14.24
N GLU A 93 9.96 4.67 -12.94
CA GLU A 93 10.67 5.55 -11.99
C GLU A 93 10.84 7.00 -12.53
N ILE A 94 9.73 7.59 -12.99
CA ILE A 94 9.68 8.90 -13.68
C ILE A 94 10.26 10.04 -12.83
N GLN A 95 10.27 9.94 -11.51
CA GLN A 95 10.85 10.95 -10.61
C GLN A 95 12.36 11.13 -10.80
N SER A 96 13.02 10.25 -11.55
CA SER A 96 14.43 10.40 -11.94
C SER A 96 14.66 11.49 -12.98
N VAL A 97 13.60 11.99 -13.62
CA VAL A 97 13.65 13.06 -14.62
C VAL A 97 13.31 14.39 -13.96
N GLU A 98 14.21 15.33 -14.05
CA GLU A 98 13.97 16.69 -13.54
C GLU A 98 12.84 17.38 -14.34
N MET A 99 11.88 17.99 -13.64
CA MET A 99 10.71 18.65 -14.24
C MET A 99 9.90 17.77 -15.22
N PHE A 100 9.86 16.46 -14.98
CA PHE A 100 9.18 15.49 -15.85
C PHE A 100 7.73 15.87 -16.15
N GLN A 101 7.05 16.54 -15.23
CA GLN A 101 5.65 16.98 -15.36
C GLN A 101 5.45 17.84 -16.62
N LYS A 102 6.46 18.61 -17.07
CA LYS A 102 6.39 19.40 -18.31
C LYS A 102 6.37 18.52 -19.57
N ALA A 103 7.16 17.45 -19.57
CA ALA A 103 7.13 16.49 -20.67
C ALA A 103 5.81 15.72 -20.71
N ILE A 104 5.33 15.27 -19.55
CA ILE A 104 4.09 14.51 -19.42
C ILE A 104 2.88 15.36 -19.83
N ASP A 105 2.79 16.62 -19.35
CA ASP A 105 1.73 17.53 -19.74
C ASP A 105 1.70 17.79 -21.26
N SER A 106 2.87 18.00 -21.87
CA SER A 106 3.00 18.18 -23.32
C SER A 106 2.63 16.91 -24.12
N LEU A 107 2.94 15.72 -23.61
CA LEU A 107 2.53 14.46 -24.22
C LEU A 107 1.02 14.25 -24.08
N PHE A 108 0.45 14.59 -22.94
CA PHE A 108 -0.98 14.46 -22.65
C PHE A 108 -1.85 15.32 -23.57
N LEU A 109 -1.33 16.43 -24.13
CA LEU A 109 -2.06 17.22 -25.13
C LEU A 109 -2.27 16.50 -26.47
N LYS A 110 -1.65 15.33 -26.68
CA LYS A 110 -1.82 14.53 -27.89
C LYS A 110 -2.96 13.54 -27.69
N GLU A 111 -3.87 13.44 -28.66
CA GLU A 111 -5.05 12.57 -28.56
C GLU A 111 -4.74 11.07 -28.69
N ASN A 112 -3.60 10.74 -29.34
CA ASN A 112 -3.21 9.37 -29.65
C ASN A 112 -2.14 8.82 -28.69
N VAL A 113 -2.22 9.16 -27.41
CA VAL A 113 -1.32 8.68 -26.37
C VAL A 113 -2.09 8.07 -25.19
N ASP A 114 -1.52 7.00 -24.64
CA ASP A 114 -1.96 6.39 -23.40
C ASP A 114 -0.75 6.26 -22.47
N ILE A 115 -0.75 7.00 -21.34
CA ILE A 115 0.45 7.24 -20.54
C ILE A 115 0.36 6.49 -19.23
N TYR A 116 1.41 5.72 -18.93
CA TYR A 116 1.60 4.93 -17.71
C TYR A 116 2.93 5.32 -17.05
N LEU A 117 2.86 5.79 -15.84
CA LEU A 117 4.01 6.23 -15.05
C LEU A 117 4.16 5.35 -13.82
N THR A 118 5.39 5.06 -13.39
CA THR A 118 5.61 4.52 -12.05
C THR A 118 6.42 5.47 -11.19
N GLY A 119 6.23 5.30 -9.89
CA GLY A 119 7.10 5.90 -8.89
C GLY A 119 6.97 5.22 -7.52
N SER A 120 8.07 5.25 -6.81
CA SER A 120 8.20 4.56 -5.52
C SER A 120 7.93 5.46 -4.31
N ASN A 121 7.29 6.63 -4.51
CA ASN A 121 7.04 7.59 -3.46
C ASN A 121 5.78 8.42 -3.75
N ALA A 122 4.98 8.69 -2.71
CA ALA A 122 3.78 9.53 -2.77
C ALA A 122 4.07 10.99 -3.15
N TYR A 123 5.35 11.42 -3.05
CA TYR A 123 5.77 12.74 -3.52
C TYR A 123 5.50 12.98 -5.01
N LEU A 124 5.44 11.90 -5.82
CA LEU A 124 4.96 11.98 -7.21
C LEU A 124 3.57 12.61 -7.35
N LEU A 125 2.75 12.51 -6.31
CA LEU A 125 1.37 13.00 -6.28
C LEU A 125 1.21 14.24 -5.40
N SER A 126 2.30 14.76 -4.81
CA SER A 126 2.28 15.93 -3.92
C SER A 126 2.87 17.19 -4.58
N GLY A 127 2.54 18.35 -4.03
CA GLY A 127 3.13 19.64 -4.42
C GLY A 127 2.79 20.10 -5.84
N GLU A 128 3.79 20.59 -6.57
CA GLU A 128 3.61 21.16 -7.93
C GLU A 128 3.08 20.15 -8.95
N ILE A 129 3.37 18.86 -8.75
CA ILE A 129 2.92 17.76 -9.64
C ILE A 129 1.42 17.59 -9.53
N SER A 130 0.91 17.57 -8.29
CA SER A 130 -0.54 17.55 -8.02
C SER A 130 -1.26 18.72 -8.69
N THR A 131 -0.62 19.89 -8.76
CA THR A 131 -1.21 21.09 -9.34
C THR A 131 -1.19 21.06 -10.87
N LEU A 132 -0.06 20.66 -11.48
CA LEU A 132 0.12 20.65 -12.94
C LEU A 132 -0.65 19.53 -13.63
N LEU A 133 -0.74 18.34 -13.00
CA LEU A 133 -1.48 17.19 -13.52
C LEU A 133 -2.87 17.03 -12.89
N SER A 134 -3.34 18.03 -12.12
CA SER A 134 -4.62 17.97 -11.40
C SER A 134 -5.80 17.66 -12.33
N GLY A 135 -6.59 16.65 -11.95
CA GLY A 135 -7.75 16.21 -12.73
C GLY A 135 -7.41 15.41 -14.00
N ARG A 136 -6.12 15.14 -14.27
CA ARG A 136 -5.67 14.45 -15.50
C ARG A 136 -5.09 13.06 -15.23
N TYR A 137 -5.04 12.59 -13.98
CA TYR A 137 -4.48 11.29 -13.64
C TYR A 137 -5.38 10.49 -12.71
N ILE A 138 -5.17 9.20 -12.73
CA ILE A 138 -5.65 8.25 -11.72
C ILE A 138 -4.45 7.57 -11.07
N GLU A 139 -4.58 7.25 -9.79
CA GLU A 139 -3.58 6.51 -9.04
C GLU A 139 -3.98 5.03 -8.95
N ILE A 140 -3.01 4.14 -9.19
CA ILE A 140 -3.11 2.71 -8.93
C ILE A 140 -2.02 2.37 -7.91
N GLU A 141 -2.40 2.29 -6.64
CA GLU A 141 -1.49 1.99 -5.55
C GLU A 141 -1.23 0.47 -5.47
N VAL A 142 0.01 0.06 -5.73
CA VAL A 142 0.43 -1.35 -5.73
C VAL A 142 1.04 -1.71 -4.38
N LEU A 143 0.34 -2.55 -3.63
CA LEU A 143 0.84 -3.18 -2.41
C LEU A 143 1.68 -4.43 -2.73
N PRO A 144 2.57 -4.89 -1.84
CA PRO A 144 3.15 -6.22 -1.91
C PRO A 144 2.07 -7.31 -2.02
N PHE A 145 2.43 -8.57 -2.22
CA PHE A 145 1.46 -9.64 -2.45
C PHE A 145 0.34 -9.70 -1.41
N SER A 146 -0.89 -9.80 -1.87
CA SER A 146 -2.02 -10.22 -1.04
C SER A 146 -1.84 -11.69 -0.61
N MET A 147 -2.62 -12.11 0.37
CA MET A 147 -2.65 -13.52 0.74
C MET A 147 -3.13 -14.42 -0.41
N LYS A 148 -4.05 -13.90 -1.24
CA LYS A 148 -4.52 -14.57 -2.46
C LYS A 148 -3.40 -14.76 -3.49
N GLU A 149 -2.60 -13.73 -3.73
CA GLU A 149 -1.43 -13.80 -4.61
C GLU A 149 -0.33 -14.70 -4.02
N PHE A 150 -0.09 -14.62 -2.70
CA PHE A 150 0.85 -15.50 -2.00
C PHE A 150 0.42 -16.98 -2.07
N LYS A 151 -0.88 -17.27 -2.00
CA LYS A 151 -1.43 -18.63 -2.16
C LYS A 151 -1.00 -19.28 -3.48
N ALA A 152 -0.82 -18.51 -4.57
CA ALA A 152 -0.35 -19.04 -5.85
C ALA A 152 1.12 -19.50 -5.83
N THR A 153 1.86 -19.23 -4.75
CA THR A 153 3.28 -19.61 -4.58
C THR A 153 3.49 -20.87 -3.73
N THR A 154 2.42 -21.43 -3.13
CA THR A 154 2.50 -22.52 -2.17
C THR A 154 1.26 -23.40 -2.21
N ASP A 155 1.43 -24.70 -1.89
CA ASP A 155 0.32 -25.64 -1.74
C ASP A 155 -0.36 -25.57 -0.35
N ALA A 156 0.18 -24.79 0.58
CA ALA A 156 -0.39 -24.60 1.91
C ALA A 156 -1.82 -24.05 1.85
N GLN A 157 -2.67 -24.45 2.80
CA GLN A 157 -4.07 -24.07 2.88
C GLN A 157 -4.45 -23.66 4.31
N GLY A 158 -5.57 -22.95 4.44
CA GLY A 158 -6.15 -22.58 5.73
C GLY A 158 -5.14 -21.93 6.66
N GLU A 159 -5.12 -22.36 7.91
CA GLU A 159 -4.24 -21.82 8.95
C GLU A 159 -2.74 -21.94 8.62
N GLN A 160 -2.33 -23.02 7.93
CA GLN A 160 -0.93 -23.18 7.52
C GLN A 160 -0.52 -22.12 6.48
N LEU A 161 -1.40 -21.79 5.54
CA LEU A 161 -1.18 -20.70 4.59
C LEU A 161 -1.02 -19.36 5.32
N TYR A 162 -1.90 -19.08 6.28
CA TYR A 162 -1.81 -17.86 7.10
C TYR A 162 -0.50 -17.79 7.88
N ARG A 163 -0.11 -18.88 8.55
CA ARG A 163 1.18 -18.96 9.28
C ARG A 163 2.38 -18.73 8.36
N ASN A 164 2.38 -19.32 7.16
CA ASN A 164 3.44 -19.11 6.19
C ASN A 164 3.49 -17.64 5.73
N TYR A 165 2.32 -17.03 5.49
CA TYR A 165 2.22 -15.64 5.06
C TYR A 165 2.77 -14.66 6.10
N ILE A 166 2.39 -14.80 7.39
CA ILE A 166 2.87 -13.92 8.47
C ILE A 166 4.33 -14.22 8.88
N GLY A 167 4.79 -15.45 8.68
CA GLY A 167 6.17 -15.87 8.98
C GLY A 167 7.18 -15.48 7.90
N SER A 168 6.69 -15.15 6.69
CA SER A 168 7.49 -14.77 5.53
C SER A 168 7.43 -13.26 5.30
N SER A 169 7.46 -12.84 4.04
CA SER A 169 7.26 -11.48 3.58
C SER A 169 6.40 -11.49 2.33
N SER A 170 5.60 -10.46 2.17
CA SER A 170 4.75 -10.25 1.00
C SER A 170 5.48 -9.56 -0.18
N PHE A 171 6.74 -9.18 -0.05
CA PHE A 171 7.52 -8.66 -1.18
C PHE A 171 7.70 -9.72 -2.27
N PRO A 172 7.37 -9.42 -3.55
CA PRO A 172 7.32 -10.43 -4.61
C PRO A 172 8.60 -11.26 -4.81
N TYR A 173 9.77 -10.67 -4.67
CA TYR A 173 11.03 -11.39 -4.86
C TYR A 173 11.29 -12.50 -3.83
N THR A 174 10.66 -12.42 -2.66
CA THR A 174 10.89 -13.38 -1.55
C THR A 174 10.46 -14.80 -1.88
N ILE A 175 9.56 -14.99 -2.85
CA ILE A 175 9.17 -16.33 -3.34
C ILE A 175 10.33 -17.12 -3.99
N ASN A 176 11.40 -16.43 -4.39
CA ASN A 176 12.58 -17.04 -4.99
C ASN A 176 13.68 -17.37 -3.96
N LEU A 177 13.44 -17.10 -2.67
CA LEU A 177 14.41 -17.30 -1.61
C LEU A 177 14.21 -18.67 -0.95
N SER A 178 15.31 -19.39 -0.74
CA SER A 178 15.28 -20.79 -0.31
C SER A 178 15.39 -20.95 1.21
N SER A 179 15.85 -19.94 1.93
CA SER A 179 16.08 -20.03 3.37
C SER A 179 15.62 -18.77 4.13
N GLY A 180 15.35 -18.95 5.43
CA GLY A 180 15.06 -17.82 6.32
C GLY A 180 16.22 -16.83 6.48
N THR A 181 17.47 -17.30 6.30
CA THR A 181 18.66 -16.44 6.30
C THR A 181 18.68 -15.53 5.08
N ASP A 182 18.38 -16.09 3.89
CA ASP A 182 18.30 -15.30 2.64
C ASP A 182 17.18 -14.27 2.72
N LEU A 183 16.03 -14.65 3.26
CA LEU A 183 14.91 -13.74 3.50
C LEU A 183 15.33 -12.58 4.40
N ARG A 184 15.96 -12.88 5.53
CA ARG A 184 16.42 -11.85 6.48
C ARG A 184 17.42 -10.90 5.83
N GLN A 185 18.40 -11.42 5.09
CA GLN A 185 19.40 -10.64 4.39
C GLN A 185 18.78 -9.74 3.31
N TYR A 186 17.83 -10.28 2.55
CA TYR A 186 17.09 -9.53 1.54
C TYR A 186 16.28 -8.39 2.15
N LEU A 187 15.51 -8.67 3.20
CA LEU A 187 14.72 -7.65 3.90
C LEU A 187 15.60 -6.59 4.57
N GLN A 188 16.75 -6.98 5.12
CA GLN A 188 17.73 -6.03 5.65
C GLN A 188 18.24 -5.09 4.55
N GLY A 189 18.48 -5.61 3.34
CA GLY A 189 18.85 -4.82 2.17
C GLY A 189 17.75 -3.84 1.77
N ILE A 190 16.48 -4.27 1.74
CA ILE A 190 15.35 -3.36 1.48
C ILE A 190 15.29 -2.27 2.54
N TYR A 191 15.34 -2.64 3.81
CA TYR A 191 15.20 -1.70 4.91
C TYR A 191 16.30 -0.64 4.90
N SER A 192 17.58 -1.06 4.86
CA SER A 192 18.70 -0.15 5.03
C SER A 192 19.04 0.67 3.78
N THR A 193 18.99 0.04 2.59
CA THR A 193 19.43 0.70 1.36
C THR A 193 18.31 1.40 0.60
N VAL A 194 17.10 0.86 0.67
CA VAL A 194 15.96 1.37 -0.10
C VAL A 194 15.13 2.32 0.74
N ILE A 195 14.72 1.90 1.94
CA ILE A 195 13.79 2.68 2.76
C ILE A 195 14.51 3.80 3.49
N LEU A 196 15.52 3.47 4.32
CA LEU A 196 16.21 4.48 5.11
C LEU A 196 16.93 5.51 4.24
N LYS A 197 17.65 5.06 3.21
CA LYS A 197 18.38 5.96 2.32
C LYS A 197 17.45 6.91 1.57
N ASP A 198 16.34 6.39 1.02
CA ASP A 198 15.37 7.21 0.30
C ASP A 198 14.71 8.25 1.21
N ILE A 199 14.30 7.86 2.43
CA ILE A 199 13.67 8.76 3.38
C ILE A 199 14.65 9.84 3.83
N ILE A 200 15.89 9.47 4.22
CA ILE A 200 16.90 10.41 4.69
C ILE A 200 17.27 11.43 3.60
N GLN A 201 17.49 10.96 2.37
CA GLN A 201 17.88 11.84 1.26
C GLN A 201 16.78 12.84 0.90
N ARG A 202 15.53 12.42 0.93
CA ARG A 202 14.39 13.25 0.50
C ARG A 202 13.86 14.18 1.58
N SER A 203 13.75 13.70 2.82
CA SER A 203 13.26 14.50 3.94
C SER A 203 14.31 15.44 4.54
N ARG A 204 15.56 15.42 4.00
CA ARG A 204 16.71 16.16 4.54
C ARG A 204 16.92 15.91 6.04
N MET A 205 16.52 14.74 6.52
CA MET A 205 16.71 14.36 7.92
C MET A 205 18.18 14.16 8.22
N GLN A 206 18.67 14.89 9.20
CA GLN A 206 20.07 14.78 9.65
C GLN A 206 20.25 13.67 10.70
N ASP A 207 19.18 13.19 11.30
CA ASP A 207 19.21 12.27 12.44
C ASP A 207 18.55 10.92 12.10
N SER A 208 19.35 9.99 11.58
CA SER A 208 18.91 8.64 11.25
C SER A 208 18.52 7.82 12.48
N ASP A 209 19.10 8.09 13.67
CA ASP A 209 18.76 7.38 14.91
C ASP A 209 17.33 7.66 15.35
N VAL A 210 16.88 8.92 15.26
CA VAL A 210 15.48 9.27 15.55
C VAL A 210 14.52 8.58 14.58
N LEU A 211 14.86 8.56 13.29
CA LEU A 211 14.03 7.87 12.28
C LEU A 211 13.91 6.38 12.60
N GLU A 212 15.02 5.69 12.88
CA GLU A 212 14.99 4.26 13.22
C GLU A 212 14.16 3.97 14.47
N ARG A 213 14.24 4.82 15.50
CA ARG A 213 13.43 4.70 16.73
C ARG A 213 11.95 4.91 16.44
N VAL A 214 11.60 5.88 15.59
CA VAL A 214 10.21 6.10 15.16
C VAL A 214 9.70 4.89 14.39
N ILE A 215 10.48 4.33 13.47
CA ILE A 215 10.11 3.11 12.72
C ILE A 215 9.83 1.96 13.68
N ARG A 216 10.74 1.69 14.63
CA ARG A 216 10.55 0.60 15.61
C ARG A 216 9.34 0.85 16.50
N TYR A 217 9.14 2.09 16.95
CA TYR A 217 7.98 2.45 17.75
C TYR A 217 6.67 2.19 17.00
N LEU A 218 6.55 2.66 15.74
CA LEU A 218 5.35 2.45 14.93
C LEU A 218 5.14 0.98 14.59
N ALA A 219 6.21 0.21 14.29
CA ALA A 219 6.12 -1.22 14.04
C ALA A 219 5.68 -2.01 15.28
N ASP A 220 6.04 -1.56 16.47
CA ASP A 220 5.63 -2.17 17.75
C ASP A 220 4.19 -1.81 18.13
N ASN A 221 3.70 -0.67 17.67
CA ASN A 221 2.38 -0.13 17.95
C ASN A 221 1.41 -0.15 16.75
N ILE A 222 1.59 -1.08 15.80
CA ILE A 222 0.63 -1.24 14.70
C ILE A 222 -0.76 -1.52 15.26
N GLY A 223 -1.80 -0.89 14.67
CA GLY A 223 -3.18 -1.04 15.13
C GLY A 223 -3.51 -0.30 16.44
N ASN A 224 -2.55 0.30 17.13
CA ASN A 224 -2.80 1.12 18.31
C ASN A 224 -2.98 2.60 17.95
N VAL A 225 -3.94 3.25 18.62
CA VAL A 225 -4.12 4.71 18.45
C VAL A 225 -2.90 5.44 19.01
N THR A 226 -2.23 6.19 18.15
CA THR A 226 -0.95 6.84 18.45
C THR A 226 -1.01 8.32 18.07
N SER A 227 -0.40 9.19 18.88
CA SER A 227 -0.22 10.61 18.59
C SER A 227 1.27 10.94 18.41
N LEU A 228 1.57 11.99 17.62
CA LEU A 228 2.95 12.48 17.45
C LEU A 228 3.59 12.86 18.79
N LYS A 229 2.78 13.40 19.71
CA LYS A 229 3.22 13.74 21.06
C LYS A 229 3.61 12.49 21.85
N SER A 230 2.79 11.42 21.81
CA SER A 230 3.10 10.17 22.54
C SER A 230 4.38 9.52 22.04
N ILE A 231 4.66 9.59 20.72
CA ILE A 231 5.93 9.14 20.16
C ILE A 231 7.10 9.97 20.71
N ALA A 232 6.99 11.30 20.65
CA ALA A 232 8.04 12.21 21.16
C ALA A 232 8.33 12.01 22.65
N ASP A 233 7.29 11.88 23.46
CA ASP A 233 7.40 11.64 24.91
C ASP A 233 8.09 10.30 25.20
N THR A 234 7.74 9.24 24.47
CA THR A 234 8.37 7.91 24.60
C THR A 234 9.85 7.94 24.19
N LEU A 235 10.20 8.57 23.08
CA LEU A 235 11.59 8.68 22.66
C LEU A 235 12.41 9.49 23.68
N THR A 236 11.83 10.55 24.21
CA THR A 236 12.47 11.41 25.23
C THR A 236 12.70 10.64 26.53
N SER A 237 11.72 9.86 27.02
CA SER A 237 11.87 9.02 28.20
C SER A 237 12.92 7.91 28.02
N ASN A 238 13.13 7.45 26.78
CA ASN A 238 14.17 6.49 26.41
C ASN A 238 15.53 7.17 26.11
N GLY A 239 15.75 8.38 26.63
CA GLY A 239 17.04 9.08 26.58
C GLY A 239 17.32 9.81 25.27
N ARG A 240 16.36 9.91 24.35
CA ARG A 240 16.52 10.65 23.08
C ARG A 240 15.52 11.82 23.02
N LYS A 241 15.97 13.01 23.41
CA LYS A 241 15.15 14.21 23.35
C LYS A 241 14.67 14.45 21.90
N SER A 242 13.34 14.44 21.71
CA SER A 242 12.69 14.65 20.44
C SER A 242 11.49 15.57 20.61
N ASN A 243 11.19 16.38 19.61
CA ASN A 243 10.01 17.23 19.61
C ASN A 243 8.96 16.71 18.61
N PRO A 244 7.67 17.06 18.78
CA PRO A 244 6.60 16.60 17.89
C PRO A 244 6.82 16.94 16.41
N HIS A 245 7.44 18.07 16.09
CA HIS A 245 7.71 18.46 14.69
C HIS A 245 8.74 17.55 14.02
N THR A 246 9.81 17.16 14.73
CA THR A 246 10.78 16.18 14.23
C THR A 246 10.11 14.83 14.00
N ILE A 247 9.25 14.40 14.93
CA ILE A 247 8.49 13.15 14.77
C ILE A 247 7.54 13.23 13.58
N GLU A 248 6.84 14.35 13.40
CA GLU A 248 5.96 14.59 12.25
C GLU A 248 6.70 14.43 10.92
N ASN A 249 7.89 15.03 10.79
CA ASN A 249 8.72 14.88 9.61
C ASN A 249 9.13 13.41 9.36
N CYS A 250 9.49 12.67 10.41
CA CYS A 250 9.79 11.25 10.32
C CYS A 250 8.57 10.46 9.83
N VAL A 251 7.41 10.68 10.46
CA VAL A 251 6.16 9.99 10.12
C VAL A 251 5.75 10.29 8.69
N ASN A 252 5.77 11.56 8.27
CA ASN A 252 5.46 11.95 6.89
C ASN A 252 6.40 11.26 5.89
N GLY A 253 7.71 11.23 6.15
CA GLY A 253 8.66 10.50 5.29
C GLY A 253 8.37 9.00 5.19
N LEU A 254 7.88 8.38 6.28
CA LEU A 254 7.48 6.97 6.30
C LEU A 254 6.19 6.72 5.52
N LEU A 255 5.22 7.62 5.59
CA LEU A 255 3.99 7.57 4.80
C LEU A 255 4.28 7.80 3.32
N ASP A 256 5.08 8.81 3.00
CA ASP A 256 5.47 9.14 1.62
C ASP A 256 6.25 8.01 0.94
N SER A 257 7.01 7.21 1.71
CA SER A 257 7.73 6.04 1.19
C SER A 257 6.85 4.79 1.04
N TYR A 258 5.58 4.84 1.40
CA TYR A 258 4.67 3.70 1.49
C TYR A 258 5.14 2.59 2.44
N MET A 259 6.05 2.90 3.36
CA MET A 259 6.46 1.95 4.39
C MET A 259 5.37 1.76 5.44
N PHE A 260 4.71 2.85 5.82
CA PHE A 260 3.56 2.85 6.71
C PHE A 260 2.36 3.49 6.03
N TYR A 261 1.19 3.10 6.51
CA TYR A 261 -0.11 3.67 6.18
C TYR A 261 -0.77 4.18 7.44
N THR A 262 -1.68 5.13 7.30
CA THR A 262 -2.42 5.67 8.42
C THR A 262 -3.92 5.50 8.23
N ALA A 263 -4.62 5.11 9.29
CA ALA A 263 -6.06 5.21 9.40
C ALA A 263 -6.41 6.29 10.41
N SER A 264 -7.01 7.38 9.92
CA SER A 264 -7.52 8.42 10.78
C SER A 264 -8.83 8.00 11.44
N ARG A 265 -9.17 8.63 12.56
CA ARG A 265 -10.41 8.33 13.28
C ARG A 265 -11.60 9.00 12.63
N TYR A 266 -12.71 8.27 12.56
CA TYR A 266 -13.97 8.70 11.99
C TYR A 266 -15.09 8.51 13.01
N ASP A 267 -15.80 9.58 13.36
CA ASP A 267 -16.98 9.48 14.23
C ASP A 267 -18.18 8.97 13.40
N VAL A 268 -18.60 7.75 13.70
CA VAL A 268 -19.66 7.08 12.94
C VAL A 268 -21.01 7.79 13.12
N HIS A 269 -21.28 8.36 14.29
CA HIS A 269 -22.55 9.07 14.56
C HIS A 269 -22.55 10.48 13.95
N GLY A 270 -21.45 11.23 14.13
CA GLY A 270 -21.30 12.59 13.58
C GLY A 270 -20.96 12.60 12.10
N LYS A 271 -20.52 11.47 11.53
CA LYS A 271 -19.97 11.35 10.16
C LYS A 271 -18.84 12.37 9.93
N GLU A 272 -17.98 12.54 10.93
CA GLU A 272 -16.90 13.52 10.92
C GLU A 272 -15.52 12.89 11.14
N HIS A 273 -14.54 13.44 10.45
CA HIS A 273 -13.13 13.07 10.65
C HIS A 273 -12.59 13.71 11.94
N LEU A 274 -12.02 12.89 12.81
CA LEU A 274 -11.43 13.36 14.06
C LEU A 274 -9.95 13.73 13.85
N ARG A 275 -9.55 14.87 14.41
CA ARG A 275 -8.21 15.44 14.19
C ARG A 275 -7.09 14.79 15.03
N VAL A 276 -7.41 13.95 16.01
CA VAL A 276 -6.42 13.48 16.99
C VAL A 276 -6.41 11.97 17.08
N GLY A 277 -5.20 11.41 17.02
CA GLY A 277 -4.91 10.00 17.16
C GLY A 277 -5.20 9.21 15.88
N ASN A 278 -4.14 8.66 15.31
CA ASN A 278 -4.22 7.77 14.15
C ASN A 278 -3.76 6.38 14.55
N LYS A 279 -4.25 5.34 13.86
CA LYS A 279 -3.58 4.04 13.84
C LYS A 279 -2.62 4.01 12.65
N TYR A 280 -1.50 3.31 12.83
CA TYR A 280 -0.51 3.12 11.78
C TYR A 280 -0.39 1.63 11.46
N TYR A 281 -0.23 1.31 10.18
CA TYR A 281 -0.12 -0.05 9.67
C TYR A 281 1.11 -0.16 8.78
N LEU A 282 1.88 -1.23 8.97
CA LEU A 282 3.11 -1.48 8.21
C LEU A 282 2.77 -2.23 6.92
N VAL A 283 3.44 -1.88 5.84
CA VAL A 283 3.22 -2.46 4.50
C VAL A 283 3.49 -3.96 4.39
N ASP A 284 4.38 -4.49 5.26
CA ASP A 284 4.82 -5.88 5.19
C ASP A 284 5.17 -6.44 6.58
N ILE A 285 4.61 -7.60 6.92
CA ILE A 285 4.84 -8.23 8.23
C ILE A 285 6.26 -8.82 8.32
N GLY A 286 6.86 -9.23 7.20
CA GLY A 286 8.27 -9.67 7.18
C GLY A 286 9.23 -8.57 7.62
N LEU A 287 9.00 -7.31 7.23
CA LEU A 287 9.75 -6.15 7.74
C LEU A 287 9.54 -5.97 9.24
N ARG A 288 8.32 -6.15 9.74
CA ARG A 288 8.05 -6.10 11.19
C ARG A 288 8.83 -7.18 11.94
N ASN A 289 8.81 -8.39 11.43
CA ASN A 289 9.54 -9.52 12.01
C ASN A 289 11.06 -9.31 11.98
N LEU A 290 11.58 -8.64 10.94
CA LEU A 290 12.99 -8.22 10.88
C LEU A 290 13.36 -7.24 12.00
N LEU A 291 12.49 -6.25 12.25
CA LEU A 291 12.75 -5.15 13.19
C LEU A 291 12.59 -5.55 14.65
N LEU A 292 11.60 -6.42 14.96
CA LEU A 292 11.14 -6.69 16.32
C LEU A 292 11.24 -8.17 16.72
N GLY A 293 11.45 -9.08 15.76
CA GLY A 293 11.27 -10.50 15.95
C GLY A 293 9.79 -10.92 15.93
N ILE A 294 9.54 -12.24 15.94
CA ILE A 294 8.19 -12.81 16.02
C ILE A 294 7.76 -12.89 17.46
N ARG A 295 6.64 -12.27 17.81
CA ARG A 295 6.09 -12.23 19.16
C ARG A 295 4.65 -12.75 19.14
N PRO A 296 4.34 -13.85 19.85
CA PRO A 296 2.99 -14.43 19.83
C PRO A 296 1.88 -13.49 20.31
N ASN A 297 2.17 -12.61 21.25
CA ASN A 297 1.19 -11.67 21.81
C ASN A 297 0.71 -10.60 20.81
N ASP A 298 1.41 -10.46 19.66
CA ASP A 298 1.12 -9.43 18.67
C ASP A 298 0.22 -9.95 17.52
N PHE A 299 -0.17 -11.22 17.53
CA PHE A 299 -0.91 -11.82 16.42
C PHE A 299 -2.24 -11.13 16.12
N GLY A 300 -2.92 -10.56 17.13
CA GLY A 300 -4.12 -9.75 16.93
C GLY A 300 -3.86 -8.52 16.08
N HIS A 301 -2.83 -7.74 16.43
CA HIS A 301 -2.44 -6.55 15.69
C HIS A 301 -1.89 -6.88 14.29
N ILE A 302 -1.20 -8.02 14.13
CA ILE A 302 -0.75 -8.51 12.82
C ILE A 302 -1.94 -8.83 11.93
N LEU A 303 -2.97 -9.51 12.47
CA LEU A 303 -4.18 -9.82 11.73
C LEU A 303 -4.92 -8.56 11.31
N GLU A 304 -5.08 -7.59 12.23
CA GLU A 304 -5.68 -6.29 11.95
C GLU A 304 -4.91 -5.55 10.84
N ASN A 305 -3.57 -5.56 10.89
CA ASN A 305 -2.72 -4.96 9.86
C ASN A 305 -2.94 -5.59 8.47
N ILE A 306 -3.05 -6.92 8.41
CA ILE A 306 -3.28 -7.63 7.13
C ILE A 306 -4.66 -7.28 6.57
N VAL A 307 -5.69 -7.25 7.41
CA VAL A 307 -7.06 -6.86 7.02
C VAL A 307 -7.07 -5.41 6.52
N TYR A 308 -6.38 -4.50 7.20
CA TYR A 308 -6.25 -3.11 6.77
C TYR A 308 -5.68 -3.00 5.35
N LEU A 309 -4.56 -3.67 5.08
CA LEU A 309 -3.92 -3.64 3.76
C LEU A 309 -4.83 -4.25 2.68
N GLU A 310 -5.56 -5.31 3.01
CA GLU A 310 -6.50 -5.91 2.08
C GLU A 310 -7.71 -5.01 1.80
N LEU A 311 -8.26 -4.33 2.80
CA LEU A 311 -9.33 -3.34 2.61
C LEU A 311 -8.89 -2.20 1.69
N ARG A 312 -7.66 -1.71 1.85
CA ARG A 312 -7.07 -0.72 0.95
C ARG A 312 -6.90 -1.26 -0.48
N ARG A 313 -6.38 -2.49 -0.62
CA ARG A 313 -6.22 -3.15 -1.93
C ARG A 313 -7.53 -3.27 -2.69
N ARG A 314 -8.65 -3.43 -1.97
CA ARG A 314 -10.01 -3.44 -2.53
C ARG A 314 -10.55 -2.05 -2.88
N GLY A 315 -9.73 -1.00 -2.78
CA GLY A 315 -10.07 0.36 -3.17
C GLY A 315 -10.84 1.16 -2.12
N ASN A 316 -10.90 0.69 -0.87
CA ASN A 316 -11.58 1.41 0.18
C ASN A 316 -10.71 2.52 0.77
N GLN A 317 -11.32 3.64 1.12
CA GLN A 317 -10.79 4.56 2.12
C GLN A 317 -11.08 3.96 3.51
N VAL A 318 -10.03 3.70 4.29
CA VAL A 318 -10.13 2.96 5.55
C VAL A 318 -9.86 3.88 6.73
N PHE A 319 -10.80 3.92 7.66
CA PHE A 319 -10.77 4.73 8.87
C PHE A 319 -10.96 3.86 10.10
N VAL A 320 -10.56 4.36 11.28
CA VAL A 320 -10.89 3.76 12.58
C VAL A 320 -12.21 4.35 13.07
N GLY A 321 -13.20 3.53 13.31
CA GLY A 321 -14.54 3.96 13.71
C GLY A 321 -14.62 4.30 15.20
N LYS A 322 -15.10 5.50 15.54
CA LYS A 322 -15.50 5.85 16.91
C LYS A 322 -17.03 5.76 17.01
N VAL A 323 -17.52 4.97 17.96
CA VAL A 323 -18.94 4.77 18.23
C VAL A 323 -19.21 5.07 19.71
N GLY A 324 -19.52 6.32 20.03
CA GLY A 324 -19.61 6.78 21.42
C GLY A 324 -18.27 6.64 22.16
N LYS A 325 -18.20 5.71 23.12
CA LYS A 325 -16.98 5.37 23.86
C LYS A 325 -16.24 4.14 23.32
N GLN A 326 -16.84 3.45 22.37
CA GLN A 326 -16.31 2.23 21.75
C GLN A 326 -15.58 2.55 20.45
N GLU A 327 -14.80 1.59 19.98
CA GLU A 327 -14.07 1.64 18.71
C GLU A 327 -14.49 0.47 17.82
N VAL A 328 -14.67 0.74 16.54
CA VAL A 328 -14.75 -0.26 15.47
C VAL A 328 -13.43 -0.21 14.71
N ASP A 329 -12.82 -1.36 14.49
CA ASP A 329 -11.48 -1.41 13.89
C ASP A 329 -11.44 -0.69 12.56
N PHE A 330 -12.43 -0.93 11.67
CA PHE A 330 -12.46 -0.28 10.38
C PHE A 330 -13.84 0.20 9.95
N VAL A 331 -13.88 1.44 9.46
CA VAL A 331 -14.94 2.03 8.65
C VAL A 331 -14.38 2.17 7.25
N CYS A 332 -14.99 1.52 6.28
CA CYS A 332 -14.59 1.53 4.89
C CYS A 332 -15.57 2.35 4.06
N LEU A 333 -15.05 3.32 3.31
CA LEU A 333 -15.82 4.13 2.37
C LEU A 333 -15.32 3.85 0.94
N ASN A 334 -16.24 3.54 0.01
CA ASN A 334 -15.94 3.36 -1.40
C ASN A 334 -17.06 4.00 -2.25
N GLY A 335 -16.83 5.24 -2.66
CA GLY A 335 -17.91 6.03 -3.26
C GLY A 335 -19.05 6.27 -2.28
N GLU A 336 -20.26 5.78 -2.60
CA GLU A 336 -21.45 5.86 -1.72
C GLU A 336 -21.57 4.66 -0.76
N ASP A 337 -20.77 3.62 -0.99
CA ASP A 337 -20.80 2.41 -0.17
C ASP A 337 -20.04 2.60 1.13
N THR A 338 -20.62 2.12 2.22
CA THR A 338 -20.00 2.09 3.55
C THR A 338 -20.06 0.67 4.10
N ALA A 339 -19.01 0.21 4.78
CA ALA A 339 -18.99 -1.06 5.48
C ALA A 339 -18.16 -0.97 6.76
N TYR A 340 -18.48 -1.80 7.76
CA TYR A 340 -17.82 -1.84 9.05
C TYR A 340 -17.20 -3.21 9.28
N TYR A 341 -15.97 -3.21 9.81
CA TYR A 341 -15.24 -4.44 10.10
C TYR A 341 -14.66 -4.41 11.50
N GLN A 342 -14.87 -5.52 12.21
CA GLN A 342 -14.20 -5.84 13.46
C GLN A 342 -13.35 -7.08 13.25
N VAL A 343 -12.16 -7.12 13.85
CA VAL A 343 -11.16 -8.17 13.62
C VAL A 343 -10.74 -8.77 14.96
N ALA A 344 -10.86 -10.07 15.11
CA ALA A 344 -10.44 -10.77 16.32
C ALA A 344 -9.73 -12.07 15.97
N LEU A 345 -8.77 -12.53 16.78
CA LEU A 345 -8.14 -13.83 16.58
C LEU A 345 -9.15 -14.96 16.74
N SER A 346 -9.95 -14.91 17.78
CA SER A 346 -11.00 -15.89 18.07
C SER A 346 -12.13 -15.26 18.90
N THR A 347 -13.33 -15.73 18.65
CA THR A 347 -14.54 -15.34 19.37
C THR A 347 -15.29 -16.56 19.94
N ARG A 348 -14.55 -17.64 20.24
CA ARG A 348 -15.14 -18.86 20.84
C ARG A 348 -15.60 -18.66 22.27
N GLU A 349 -14.97 -17.72 23.00
CA GLU A 349 -15.44 -17.31 24.31
C GLU A 349 -16.57 -16.30 24.17
N GLU A 350 -17.72 -16.55 24.80
CA GLU A 350 -18.90 -15.69 24.74
C GLU A 350 -18.62 -14.24 25.14
N SER A 351 -17.82 -14.04 26.18
CA SER A 351 -17.41 -12.71 26.64
C SER A 351 -16.63 -11.94 25.56
N THR A 352 -15.77 -12.62 24.83
CA THR A 352 -15.01 -12.05 23.70
C THR A 352 -15.95 -11.76 22.56
N LEU A 353 -16.84 -12.70 22.19
CA LEU A 353 -17.82 -12.49 21.13
C LEU A 353 -18.68 -11.25 21.38
N GLN A 354 -19.22 -11.11 22.57
CA GLN A 354 -20.06 -9.96 22.95
C GLN A 354 -19.26 -8.64 22.92
N ARG A 355 -18.02 -8.66 23.37
CA ARG A 355 -17.14 -7.49 23.30
C ARG A 355 -16.91 -7.03 21.86
N GLU A 356 -16.66 -7.96 20.94
CA GLU A 356 -16.40 -7.65 19.53
C GLU A 356 -17.67 -7.27 18.73
N LEU A 357 -18.82 -7.81 19.10
CA LEU A 357 -20.11 -7.45 18.50
C LEU A 357 -20.64 -6.09 18.96
N SER A 358 -20.43 -5.75 20.23
CA SER A 358 -21.01 -4.56 20.86
C SER A 358 -20.78 -3.24 20.10
N PRO A 359 -19.58 -2.92 19.60
CA PRO A 359 -19.37 -1.70 18.82
C PRO A 359 -20.17 -1.69 17.51
N LEU A 360 -20.25 -2.83 16.83
CA LEU A 360 -21.01 -2.98 15.58
C LEU A 360 -22.53 -2.89 15.80
N GLU A 361 -23.04 -3.45 16.89
CA GLU A 361 -24.45 -3.37 17.28
C GLU A 361 -24.88 -1.95 17.70
N ALA A 362 -23.94 -1.15 18.20
CA ALA A 362 -24.18 0.25 18.55
C ALA A 362 -24.38 1.15 17.32
N ILE A 363 -23.95 0.72 16.15
CA ILE A 363 -24.17 1.42 14.88
C ILE A 363 -25.59 1.14 14.38
N LYS A 364 -26.42 2.19 14.25
CA LYS A 364 -27.86 2.07 13.95
C LYS A 364 -28.23 2.27 12.47
N ASP A 365 -27.24 2.19 11.59
CA ASP A 365 -27.48 2.23 10.15
C ASP A 365 -27.65 0.83 9.54
N HIS A 366 -27.90 0.80 8.22
CA HIS A 366 -28.16 -0.42 7.44
C HIS A 366 -26.96 -0.91 6.63
N TYR A 367 -25.79 -0.28 6.79
CA TYR A 367 -24.60 -0.69 6.06
C TYR A 367 -24.08 -2.05 6.55
N PRO A 368 -23.42 -2.82 5.69
CA PRO A 368 -22.87 -4.13 6.03
C PRO A 368 -21.89 -4.06 7.20
N LYS A 369 -22.02 -5.03 8.12
CA LYS A 369 -21.17 -5.18 9.30
C LYS A 369 -20.56 -6.57 9.31
N TYR A 370 -19.24 -6.64 9.48
CA TYR A 370 -18.49 -7.88 9.42
C TYR A 370 -17.64 -8.06 10.70
N LEU A 371 -17.69 -9.29 11.23
CA LEU A 371 -16.77 -9.77 12.25
C LEU A 371 -15.86 -10.84 11.61
N LEU A 372 -14.57 -10.51 11.46
CA LEU A 372 -13.58 -11.37 10.83
C LEU A 372 -12.74 -12.06 11.91
N THR A 373 -12.70 -13.40 11.89
CA THR A 373 -11.94 -14.20 12.88
C THR A 373 -11.12 -15.30 12.23
N LEU A 374 -10.12 -15.84 12.94
CA LEU A 374 -9.43 -17.06 12.51
C LEU A 374 -10.20 -18.33 12.87
N ASP A 375 -11.34 -18.23 13.56
CA ASP A 375 -12.17 -19.39 13.86
C ASP A 375 -12.61 -20.06 12.56
N ALA A 376 -12.45 -21.39 12.47
CA ALA A 376 -12.84 -22.20 11.31
C ALA A 376 -14.34 -22.55 11.31
N ASP A 377 -15.15 -21.68 11.90
CA ASP A 377 -16.60 -21.86 11.99
C ASP A 377 -17.28 -21.51 10.66
N PRO A 378 -18.41 -22.14 10.31
CA PRO A 378 -19.21 -21.70 9.17
C PRO A 378 -19.63 -20.22 9.30
N VAL A 379 -19.86 -19.59 8.15
CA VAL A 379 -20.40 -18.23 8.12
C VAL A 379 -21.72 -18.18 8.93
N SER A 380 -21.79 -17.24 9.87
CA SER A 380 -22.97 -17.05 10.71
C SER A 380 -23.39 -15.58 10.75
N SER A 381 -24.57 -15.30 11.29
CA SER A 381 -25.05 -13.93 11.46
C SER A 381 -25.54 -13.71 12.88
N HIS A 382 -25.08 -12.62 13.50
CA HIS A 382 -25.46 -12.16 14.82
C HIS A 382 -26.11 -10.77 14.67
N ASN A 383 -27.43 -10.68 14.82
CA ASN A 383 -28.17 -9.41 14.71
C ASN A 383 -27.86 -8.62 13.41
N GLY A 384 -27.67 -9.33 12.27
CA GLY A 384 -27.32 -8.73 11.00
C GLY A 384 -25.81 -8.50 10.78
N ILE A 385 -24.96 -8.79 11.78
CA ILE A 385 -23.51 -8.76 11.67
C ILE A 385 -23.04 -10.12 11.13
N LYS A 386 -22.35 -10.13 9.99
CA LYS A 386 -21.84 -11.33 9.36
C LYS A 386 -20.50 -11.73 9.99
N LYS A 387 -20.47 -12.86 10.72
CA LYS A 387 -19.23 -13.48 11.20
C LYS A 387 -18.71 -14.45 10.13
N GLN A 388 -17.44 -14.36 9.78
CA GLN A 388 -16.79 -15.26 8.81
C GLN A 388 -15.31 -15.44 9.08
N ASN A 389 -14.75 -16.54 8.56
CA ASN A 389 -13.33 -16.80 8.64
C ASN A 389 -12.54 -15.76 7.83
N VAL A 390 -11.52 -15.15 8.44
CA VAL A 390 -10.72 -14.10 7.83
C VAL A 390 -9.84 -14.62 6.69
N ILE A 391 -9.38 -15.88 6.76
CA ILE A 391 -8.56 -16.50 5.71
C ILE A 391 -9.39 -16.64 4.43
N ASP A 392 -10.62 -17.15 4.55
CA ASP A 392 -11.53 -17.28 3.42
C ASP A 392 -11.87 -15.91 2.82
N TRP A 393 -12.04 -14.90 3.68
CA TRP A 393 -12.27 -13.53 3.24
C TRP A 393 -11.06 -12.92 2.50
N LEU A 394 -9.83 -13.19 2.97
CA LEU A 394 -8.59 -12.74 2.33
C LEU A 394 -8.31 -13.43 0.98
N LEU A 395 -8.93 -14.57 0.71
CA LEU A 395 -8.78 -15.34 -0.53
C LEU A 395 -9.84 -15.01 -1.58
N GLN A 396 -10.88 -14.26 -1.24
CA GLN A 396 -11.91 -13.75 -2.17
C GLN A 396 -11.31 -12.68 -3.09
#